data_65bf4ad4489e9b22834c472f117c1ec7
#
_entry.id   65bf4ad4489e9b22834c472f117c1ec7
#
_cell.length_a   1.000
_cell.length_b   1.000
_cell.length_c   1.000
_cell.angle_alpha   90.00
_cell.angle_beta   90.00
_cell.angle_gamma   90.00
#
_symmetry.space_group_name_H-M   'P 1'
#
loop_
_entity.id
_entity.type
_entity.pdbx_description
1 polymer ?
#
loop_
_entity_poly.entity_id
_entity_poly.type
_entity_poly.pdbx_seq_one_letter_code
_entity_poly.pdbx_strand_id
1 'polypeptide(L)'
;MRLSTEQLPQHLARELRPLYTVFGNETLLALEAMDRIRARARSDGYSERAVLTADSGFRWNELAFAGSAQSLFAARKLLELRVPTGKPAATGSEAIQRYCEGPPPDTVTLVSLPGLDWRAQKAGWFEALDRAGVVIEAKTISRKALPDWLAGRLGAQAQEAERETLEFIAERVEGNLLAAHQEVQKLALLFPAGKISFEQAREAVVDVARYDVFNLGETLLEGDVLHLARTLDGLRGEGAAPPLVLWAIAEEIRTIGRVLDGLDAGRTPPQLWRDARVWGNAHQQLMQQHSRRFTRDQVEAALLHAARADRMVKGLIRGDVWDELLQLALRFAVGAPVKPSQKRGRMPAALRGAERNQQALF
;
A
#
# COMPACT_ATOMS: atom_id res chain seq x y z
N MET A 1 -7.52 -22.15 9.41
CA MET A 1 -6.14 -21.91 9.93
C MET A 1 -5.51 -20.77 9.15
N ARG A 2 -4.91 -19.76 9.82
CA ARG A 2 -4.24 -18.65 9.13
C ARG A 2 -2.72 -18.75 9.27
N LEU A 3 -2.00 -18.49 8.18
CA LEU A 3 -0.54 -18.52 8.13
C LEU A 3 -0.02 -17.25 7.44
N SER A 4 1.21 -16.86 7.80
CA SER A 4 1.96 -15.91 6.99
C SER A 4 2.66 -16.61 5.82
N THR A 5 3.14 -15.84 4.85
CA THR A 5 3.91 -16.38 3.71
C THR A 5 5.20 -17.07 4.14
N GLU A 6 5.81 -16.63 5.25
CA GLU A 6 7.04 -17.20 5.83
C GLU A 6 6.78 -18.55 6.54
N GLN A 7 5.57 -18.75 7.07
CA GLN A 7 5.18 -20.00 7.75
C GLN A 7 4.76 -21.10 6.77
N LEU A 8 4.36 -20.72 5.55
CA LEU A 8 3.86 -21.64 4.55
C LEU A 8 4.82 -22.79 4.20
N PRO A 9 6.15 -22.58 4.01
CA PRO A 9 7.08 -23.68 3.70
C PRO A 9 7.12 -24.75 4.79
N GLN A 10 7.13 -24.36 6.05
CA GLN A 10 7.13 -25.29 7.17
C GLN A 10 5.81 -26.08 7.26
N HIS A 11 4.69 -25.43 7.00
CA HIS A 11 3.39 -26.09 6.91
C HIS A 11 3.35 -27.13 5.79
N LEU A 12 3.73 -26.74 4.57
CA LEU A 12 3.76 -27.63 3.41
C LEU A 12 4.75 -28.80 3.55
N ALA A 13 5.82 -28.65 4.31
CA ALA A 13 6.73 -29.76 4.62
C ALA A 13 6.07 -30.85 5.46
N ARG A 14 5.09 -30.49 6.30
CA ARG A 14 4.39 -31.42 7.19
C ARG A 14 3.16 -32.04 6.56
N GLU A 15 2.31 -31.23 5.93
CA GLU A 15 1.03 -31.68 5.39
C GLU A 15 0.58 -30.87 4.19
N LEU A 16 -0.19 -31.48 3.32
CA LEU A 16 -0.96 -30.81 2.27
C LEU A 16 -2.44 -30.89 2.61
N ARG A 17 -3.09 -29.74 2.74
CA ARG A 17 -4.53 -29.64 3.03
C ARG A 17 -5.37 -29.57 1.75
N PRO A 18 -6.65 -29.97 1.80
CA PRO A 18 -7.51 -29.94 0.61
C PRO A 18 -7.82 -28.53 0.08
N LEU A 19 -7.74 -27.49 0.93
CA LEU A 19 -8.12 -26.13 0.56
C LEU A 19 -7.12 -25.11 1.07
N TYR A 20 -6.64 -24.28 0.15
CA TYR A 20 -5.79 -23.12 0.42
C TYR A 20 -6.42 -21.86 -0.15
N THR A 21 -6.33 -20.77 0.57
CA THR A 21 -6.74 -19.43 0.11
C THR A 21 -5.58 -18.48 0.26
N VAL A 22 -5.12 -17.88 -0.84
CA VAL A 22 -4.07 -16.84 -0.86
C VAL A 22 -4.73 -15.52 -1.21
N PHE A 23 -4.56 -14.52 -0.38
CA PHE A 23 -5.09 -13.17 -0.62
C PHE A 23 -4.09 -12.11 -0.14
N GLY A 24 -4.15 -10.92 -0.69
CA GLY A 24 -3.32 -9.80 -0.26
C GLY A 24 -2.96 -8.85 -1.39
N ASN A 25 -2.29 -7.74 -1.03
CA ASN A 25 -1.88 -6.70 -1.96
C ASN A 25 -0.45 -6.92 -2.50
N GLU A 26 0.33 -7.81 -1.86
CA GLU A 26 1.69 -8.07 -2.29
C GLU A 26 1.73 -9.20 -3.32
N THR A 27 1.76 -8.79 -4.59
CA THR A 27 1.66 -9.72 -5.74
C THR A 27 2.78 -10.75 -5.76
N LEU A 28 4.03 -10.35 -5.47
CA LEU A 28 5.16 -11.28 -5.45
C LEU A 28 4.95 -12.39 -4.41
N LEU A 29 4.62 -12.01 -3.18
CA LEU A 29 4.44 -12.98 -2.10
C LEU A 29 3.23 -13.90 -2.34
N ALA A 30 2.16 -13.38 -2.94
CA ALA A 30 1.01 -14.17 -3.33
C ALA A 30 1.37 -15.20 -4.40
N LEU A 31 2.10 -14.81 -5.45
CA LEU A 31 2.57 -15.71 -6.50
C LEU A 31 3.48 -16.80 -5.94
N GLU A 32 4.47 -16.44 -5.13
CA GLU A 32 5.38 -17.41 -4.50
C GLU A 32 4.64 -18.40 -3.59
N ALA A 33 3.68 -17.92 -2.82
CA ALA A 33 2.86 -18.79 -1.97
C ALA A 33 2.08 -19.79 -2.82
N MET A 34 1.44 -19.33 -3.89
CA MET A 34 0.71 -20.20 -4.83
C MET A 34 1.64 -21.19 -5.51
N ASP A 35 2.85 -20.78 -5.93
CA ASP A 35 3.80 -21.68 -6.60
C ASP A 35 4.33 -22.76 -5.66
N ARG A 36 4.54 -22.46 -4.39
CA ARG A 36 4.91 -23.46 -3.37
C ARG A 36 3.80 -24.49 -3.15
N ILE A 37 2.53 -24.04 -3.09
CA ILE A 37 1.38 -24.93 -2.96
C ILE A 37 1.26 -25.82 -4.20
N ARG A 38 1.41 -25.26 -5.41
CA ARG A 38 1.41 -26.01 -6.68
C ARG A 38 2.52 -27.06 -6.74
N ALA A 39 3.74 -26.66 -6.35
CA ALA A 39 4.88 -27.57 -6.33
C ALA A 39 4.64 -28.73 -5.36
N ARG A 40 4.14 -28.44 -4.17
CA ARG A 40 3.80 -29.49 -3.19
C ARG A 40 2.68 -30.39 -3.69
N ALA A 41 1.58 -29.86 -4.21
CA ALA A 41 0.50 -30.65 -4.77
C ALA A 41 0.99 -31.57 -5.89
N ARG A 42 1.84 -31.05 -6.78
CA ARG A 42 2.44 -31.86 -7.86
C ARG A 42 3.30 -32.99 -7.31
N SER A 43 4.12 -32.74 -6.29
CA SER A 43 4.94 -33.80 -5.67
C SER A 43 4.11 -34.88 -4.98
N ASP A 44 2.91 -34.54 -4.53
CA ASP A 44 1.97 -35.47 -3.88
C ASP A 44 1.03 -36.17 -4.91
N GLY A 45 1.29 -36.01 -6.20
CA GLY A 45 0.59 -36.75 -7.27
C GLY A 45 -0.65 -36.05 -7.85
N TYR A 46 -0.90 -34.76 -7.51
CA TYR A 46 -1.95 -33.95 -8.14
C TYR A 46 -1.47 -33.44 -9.51
N SER A 47 -1.53 -34.33 -10.51
CA SER A 47 -0.93 -34.08 -11.83
C SER A 47 -1.82 -33.28 -12.78
N GLU A 48 -3.14 -33.36 -12.63
CA GLU A 48 -4.08 -32.57 -13.40
C GLU A 48 -4.27 -31.20 -12.76
N ARG A 49 -4.32 -30.15 -13.59
CA ARG A 49 -4.58 -28.79 -13.14
C ARG A 49 -5.74 -28.17 -13.91
N ALA A 50 -6.79 -27.78 -13.20
CA ALA A 50 -7.91 -27.00 -13.73
C ALA A 50 -7.89 -25.59 -13.16
N VAL A 51 -8.14 -24.58 -14.01
CA VAL A 51 -8.14 -23.18 -13.60
C VAL A 51 -9.49 -22.56 -13.95
N LEU A 52 -10.17 -22.05 -12.95
CA LEU A 52 -11.42 -21.29 -13.08
C LEU A 52 -11.14 -19.81 -12.75
N THR A 53 -11.60 -18.90 -13.60
CA THR A 53 -11.49 -17.46 -13.34
C THR A 53 -12.89 -16.87 -13.23
N ALA A 54 -13.24 -16.44 -12.03
CA ALA A 54 -14.54 -15.86 -11.71
C ALA A 54 -14.55 -14.36 -12.08
N ASP A 55 -14.76 -14.09 -13.37
CA ASP A 55 -15.04 -12.77 -13.92
C ASP A 55 -16.55 -12.46 -13.91
N SER A 56 -16.96 -11.37 -14.56
CA SER A 56 -18.36 -10.93 -14.60
C SER A 56 -19.35 -11.90 -15.27
N GLY A 57 -18.85 -12.83 -16.08
CA GLY A 57 -19.64 -13.84 -16.80
C GLY A 57 -19.54 -15.24 -16.21
N PHE A 58 -18.81 -15.42 -15.12
CA PHE A 58 -18.53 -16.72 -14.56
C PHE A 58 -19.78 -17.43 -13.99
N ARG A 59 -19.98 -18.66 -14.41
CA ARG A 59 -21.08 -19.51 -13.92
C ARG A 59 -20.63 -20.31 -12.70
N TRP A 60 -21.06 -19.91 -11.52
CA TRP A 60 -20.63 -20.48 -10.25
C TRP A 60 -20.93 -21.98 -10.05
N ASN A 61 -21.87 -22.54 -10.82
CA ASN A 61 -22.08 -23.99 -10.86
C ASN A 61 -20.86 -24.74 -11.44
N GLU A 62 -20.02 -24.10 -12.24
CA GLU A 62 -18.78 -24.68 -12.76
C GLU A 62 -17.79 -25.05 -11.64
N LEU A 63 -17.82 -24.37 -10.50
CA LEU A 63 -17.00 -24.71 -9.34
C LEU A 63 -17.36 -26.10 -8.80
N ALA A 64 -18.65 -26.42 -8.67
CA ALA A 64 -19.12 -27.72 -8.22
C ALA A 64 -18.82 -28.82 -9.24
N PHE A 65 -19.05 -28.53 -10.55
CA PHE A 65 -18.74 -29.49 -11.62
C PHE A 65 -17.24 -29.78 -11.72
N ALA A 66 -16.40 -28.75 -11.69
CA ALA A 66 -14.94 -28.93 -11.73
C ALA A 66 -14.42 -29.72 -10.53
N GLY A 67 -15.09 -29.60 -9.36
CA GLY A 67 -14.80 -30.40 -8.18
C GLY A 67 -15.20 -31.87 -8.34
N SER A 68 -16.39 -32.17 -8.90
CA SER A 68 -16.96 -33.49 -9.00
C SER A 68 -16.56 -34.28 -10.26
N ALA A 69 -16.09 -33.59 -11.32
CA ALA A 69 -15.66 -34.25 -12.55
C ALA A 69 -14.47 -35.16 -12.29
N GLN A 70 -14.69 -36.48 -12.44
CA GLN A 70 -13.59 -37.44 -12.39
C GLN A 70 -12.71 -37.24 -13.64
N SER A 71 -11.40 -37.13 -13.40
CA SER A 71 -10.43 -37.10 -14.51
C SER A 71 -10.38 -38.51 -15.15
N LEU A 72 -10.36 -38.52 -16.48
CA LEU A 72 -10.10 -39.73 -17.23
C LEU A 72 -8.63 -40.16 -17.23
N PHE A 73 -7.74 -39.25 -16.83
CA PHE A 73 -6.28 -39.39 -17.00
C PHE A 73 -5.48 -39.22 -15.70
N ALA A 74 -6.10 -38.73 -14.64
CA ALA A 74 -5.42 -38.49 -13.36
C ALA A 74 -6.34 -38.84 -12.18
N ALA A 75 -5.78 -39.53 -11.16
CA ALA A 75 -6.51 -39.87 -9.94
C ALA A 75 -6.69 -38.65 -9.02
N ARG A 76 -5.81 -37.60 -9.16
CA ARG A 76 -5.76 -36.41 -8.29
C ARG A 76 -5.62 -35.17 -9.10
N LYS A 77 -6.32 -34.09 -8.70
CA LYS A 77 -6.26 -32.80 -9.39
C LYS A 77 -6.03 -31.60 -8.48
N LEU A 78 -5.39 -30.58 -9.01
CA LEU A 78 -5.30 -29.24 -8.45
C LEU A 78 -6.32 -28.35 -9.14
N LEU A 79 -7.31 -27.86 -8.38
CA LEU A 79 -8.31 -26.90 -8.85
C LEU A 79 -7.92 -25.50 -8.38
N GLU A 80 -7.71 -24.58 -9.31
CA GLU A 80 -7.45 -23.17 -8.98
C GLU A 80 -8.70 -22.33 -9.26
N LEU A 81 -9.19 -21.65 -8.23
CA LEU A 81 -10.24 -20.64 -8.35
C LEU A 81 -9.64 -19.26 -8.19
N ARG A 82 -9.69 -18.45 -9.25
CA ARG A 82 -9.25 -17.06 -9.24
C ARG A 82 -10.46 -16.16 -9.16
N VAL A 83 -10.50 -15.26 -8.18
CA VAL A 83 -11.56 -14.24 -8.03
C VAL A 83 -10.92 -12.84 -8.08
N PRO A 84 -10.65 -12.31 -9.28
CA PRO A 84 -9.88 -11.06 -9.45
C PRO A 84 -10.50 -9.84 -8.79
N THR A 85 -11.83 -9.83 -8.67
CA THR A 85 -12.56 -8.73 -8.03
C THR A 85 -12.51 -8.77 -6.51
N GLY A 86 -12.16 -9.92 -5.91
CA GLY A 86 -12.26 -10.16 -4.46
C GLY A 86 -13.69 -10.10 -3.91
N LYS A 87 -14.70 -10.00 -4.79
CA LYS A 87 -16.10 -9.84 -4.42
C LYS A 87 -16.95 -10.83 -5.24
N PRO A 88 -17.10 -12.06 -4.80
CA PRO A 88 -18.05 -12.95 -5.42
C PRO A 88 -19.45 -12.37 -5.22
N ALA A 89 -20.25 -12.28 -6.29
CA ALA A 89 -21.65 -11.85 -6.18
C ALA A 89 -22.41 -12.79 -5.20
N ALA A 90 -23.67 -12.52 -4.91
CA ALA A 90 -24.46 -13.36 -3.99
C ALA A 90 -24.41 -14.85 -4.36
N THR A 91 -24.60 -15.18 -5.65
CA THR A 91 -24.48 -16.54 -6.18
C THR A 91 -23.11 -17.16 -5.95
N GLY A 92 -22.05 -16.38 -6.05
CA GLY A 92 -20.68 -16.81 -5.79
C GLY A 92 -20.42 -17.03 -4.30
N SER A 93 -20.95 -16.16 -3.45
CA SER A 93 -20.88 -16.33 -2.01
C SER A 93 -21.50 -17.66 -1.56
N GLU A 94 -22.70 -17.99 -2.05
CA GLU A 94 -23.37 -19.25 -1.77
C GLU A 94 -22.63 -20.47 -2.34
N ALA A 95 -22.10 -20.34 -3.56
CA ALA A 95 -21.36 -21.43 -4.20
C ALA A 95 -20.06 -21.76 -3.45
N ILE A 96 -19.31 -20.76 -3.02
CA ILE A 96 -18.08 -20.95 -2.22
C ILE A 96 -18.43 -21.57 -0.86
N GLN A 97 -19.47 -21.09 -0.17
CA GLN A 97 -19.88 -21.64 1.11
C GLN A 97 -20.24 -23.12 0.98
N ARG A 98 -21.08 -23.49 0.00
CA ARG A 98 -21.45 -24.85 -0.28
C ARG A 98 -20.27 -25.74 -0.64
N TYR A 99 -19.33 -25.23 -1.42
CA TYR A 99 -18.09 -25.93 -1.76
C TYR A 99 -17.25 -26.26 -0.53
N CYS A 100 -17.18 -25.32 0.43
CA CYS A 100 -16.43 -25.48 1.68
C CYS A 100 -17.07 -26.49 2.66
N GLU A 101 -18.36 -26.80 2.53
CA GLU A 101 -19.03 -27.81 3.36
C GLU A 101 -18.54 -29.24 3.08
N GLY A 102 -18.09 -29.51 1.85
CA GLY A 102 -17.56 -30.80 1.44
C GLY A 102 -16.61 -30.65 0.25
N PRO A 103 -15.33 -30.23 0.48
CA PRO A 103 -14.35 -30.20 -0.59
C PRO A 103 -14.22 -31.57 -1.27
N PRO A 104 -14.16 -31.65 -2.61
CA PRO A 104 -14.13 -32.92 -3.32
C PRO A 104 -12.92 -33.77 -2.91
N PRO A 105 -13.09 -35.10 -2.80
CA PRO A 105 -11.97 -36.01 -2.55
C PRO A 105 -10.95 -35.93 -3.69
N ASP A 106 -9.71 -36.29 -3.41
CA ASP A 106 -8.60 -36.27 -4.40
C ASP A 106 -8.40 -34.94 -5.15
N THR A 107 -8.84 -33.86 -4.52
CA THR A 107 -8.71 -32.49 -5.06
C THR A 107 -8.07 -31.60 -4.05
N VAL A 108 -7.00 -30.90 -4.45
CA VAL A 108 -6.49 -29.74 -3.73
C VAL A 108 -7.02 -28.48 -4.41
N THR A 109 -7.68 -27.63 -3.65
CA THR A 109 -8.23 -26.38 -4.16
C THR A 109 -7.40 -25.20 -3.70
N LEU A 110 -6.98 -24.37 -4.65
CA LEU A 110 -6.24 -23.15 -4.42
C LEU A 110 -7.08 -21.95 -4.85
N VAL A 111 -7.54 -21.17 -3.89
CA VAL A 111 -8.30 -19.93 -4.13
C VAL A 111 -7.34 -18.73 -4.11
N SER A 112 -7.36 -17.90 -5.14
CA SER A 112 -6.57 -16.65 -5.18
C SER A 112 -7.48 -15.42 -5.25
N LEU A 113 -7.18 -14.46 -4.38
CA LEU A 113 -7.95 -13.23 -4.18
C LEU A 113 -7.01 -12.03 -4.13
N PRO A 114 -7.45 -10.82 -4.51
CA PRO A 114 -6.71 -9.60 -4.23
C PRO A 114 -6.72 -9.27 -2.73
N GLY A 115 -6.15 -8.13 -2.36
CA GLY A 115 -6.31 -7.60 -1.01
C GLY A 115 -7.77 -7.36 -0.66
N LEU A 116 -8.15 -7.80 0.52
CA LEU A 116 -9.51 -7.70 1.03
C LEU A 116 -9.57 -6.74 2.22
N ASP A 117 -10.53 -5.86 2.23
CA ASP A 117 -10.84 -5.06 3.41
C ASP A 117 -11.41 -5.95 4.54
N TRP A 118 -11.47 -5.38 5.75
CA TRP A 118 -11.92 -6.14 6.93
C TRP A 118 -13.38 -6.59 6.81
N ARG A 119 -14.24 -5.89 6.05
CA ARG A 119 -15.65 -6.25 5.83
C ARG A 119 -15.75 -7.47 4.92
N ALA A 120 -14.97 -7.49 3.85
CA ALA A 120 -14.90 -8.64 2.96
C ALA A 120 -14.35 -9.88 3.69
N GLN A 121 -13.39 -9.73 4.59
CA GLN A 121 -12.87 -10.82 5.42
C GLN A 121 -13.87 -11.32 6.49
N LYS A 122 -14.92 -10.56 6.80
CA LYS A 122 -16.04 -10.94 7.69
C LYS A 122 -17.25 -11.44 6.93
N ALA A 123 -17.19 -11.49 5.61
CA ALA A 123 -18.27 -12.04 4.82
C ALA A 123 -18.32 -13.57 4.94
N GLY A 124 -19.54 -14.14 4.96
CA GLY A 124 -19.74 -15.58 5.20
C GLY A 124 -18.98 -16.50 4.26
N TRP A 125 -18.78 -16.10 2.99
CA TRP A 125 -17.99 -16.86 2.03
C TRP A 125 -16.50 -16.93 2.38
N PHE A 126 -15.93 -15.83 2.91
CA PHE A 126 -14.52 -15.84 3.32
C PHE A 126 -14.33 -16.57 4.64
N GLU A 127 -15.28 -16.44 5.58
CA GLU A 127 -15.27 -17.22 6.82
C GLU A 127 -15.42 -18.73 6.56
N ALA A 128 -16.15 -19.13 5.51
CA ALA A 128 -16.24 -20.53 5.10
C ALA A 128 -14.87 -21.05 4.61
N LEU A 129 -14.17 -20.28 3.76
CA LEU A 129 -12.80 -20.61 3.33
C LEU A 129 -11.82 -20.71 4.51
N ASP A 130 -11.91 -19.78 5.48
CA ASP A 130 -11.03 -19.77 6.67
C ASP A 130 -11.28 -20.97 7.59
N ARG A 131 -12.53 -21.41 7.72
CA ARG A 131 -12.87 -22.61 8.51
C ARG A 131 -12.46 -23.90 7.83
N ALA A 132 -12.69 -23.99 6.52
CA ALA A 132 -12.48 -25.23 5.76
C ALA A 132 -11.02 -25.48 5.39
N GLY A 133 -10.18 -24.44 5.33
CA GLY A 133 -8.85 -24.56 4.79
C GLY A 133 -7.76 -23.75 5.51
N VAL A 134 -6.68 -23.55 4.79
CA VAL A 134 -5.54 -22.72 5.20
C VAL A 134 -5.58 -21.41 4.44
N VAL A 135 -5.58 -20.29 5.17
CA VAL A 135 -5.60 -18.93 4.61
C VAL A 135 -4.23 -18.30 4.76
N ILE A 136 -3.67 -17.80 3.67
CA ILE A 136 -2.36 -17.15 3.60
C ILE A 136 -2.58 -15.70 3.19
N GLU A 137 -2.12 -14.77 4.01
CA GLU A 137 -2.18 -13.35 3.71
C GLU A 137 -0.83 -12.86 3.17
N ALA A 138 -0.81 -12.41 1.91
CA ALA A 138 0.34 -11.77 1.28
C ALA A 138 0.33 -10.27 1.61
N LYS A 139 0.90 -9.93 2.76
CA LYS A 139 0.97 -8.54 3.27
C LYS A 139 2.04 -7.74 2.56
N THR A 140 1.75 -6.48 2.29
CA THR A 140 2.75 -5.51 1.82
C THR A 140 3.88 -5.38 2.84
N ILE A 141 5.11 -5.42 2.35
CA ILE A 141 6.30 -5.20 3.18
C ILE A 141 6.47 -3.69 3.38
N SER A 142 6.46 -3.26 4.63
CA SER A 142 6.69 -1.85 4.95
C SER A 142 8.12 -1.42 4.63
N ARG A 143 8.35 -0.11 4.38
CA ARG A 143 9.70 0.45 4.19
C ARG A 143 10.67 0.03 5.28
N LYS A 144 10.22 0.05 6.54
CA LYS A 144 11.07 -0.35 7.70
C LYS A 144 11.46 -1.82 7.70
N ALA A 145 10.61 -2.70 7.18
CA ALA A 145 10.83 -4.14 7.13
C ALA A 145 11.57 -4.59 5.84
N LEU A 146 11.64 -3.72 4.83
CA LEU A 146 12.23 -4.07 3.54
C LEU A 146 13.71 -4.44 3.60
N PRO A 147 14.59 -3.76 4.39
CA PRO A 147 15.97 -4.21 4.55
C PRO A 147 16.10 -5.61 5.14
N ASP A 148 15.28 -5.97 6.12
CA ASP A 148 15.31 -7.31 6.74
C ASP A 148 14.79 -8.38 5.77
N TRP A 149 13.79 -8.05 4.96
CA TRP A 149 13.32 -8.90 3.88
C TRP A 149 14.42 -9.14 2.83
N LEU A 150 15.14 -8.09 2.41
CA LEU A 150 16.28 -8.18 1.48
C LEU A 150 17.39 -9.05 2.07
N ALA A 151 17.74 -8.88 3.36
CA ALA A 151 18.72 -9.71 4.05
C ALA A 151 18.35 -11.19 3.99
N GLY A 152 17.10 -11.53 4.28
CA GLY A 152 16.58 -12.90 4.16
C GLY A 152 16.68 -13.48 2.76
N ARG A 153 16.44 -12.65 1.72
CA ARG A 153 16.55 -13.06 0.31
C ARG A 153 18.00 -13.28 -0.12
N LEU A 154 18.90 -12.38 0.26
CA LEU A 154 20.34 -12.56 0.02
C LEU A 154 20.88 -13.80 0.74
N GLY A 155 20.47 -14.01 1.99
CA GLY A 155 20.88 -15.20 2.76
C GLY A 155 20.43 -16.51 2.11
N ALA A 156 19.26 -16.56 1.47
CA ALA A 156 18.78 -17.73 0.73
C ALA A 156 19.65 -18.13 -0.46
N GLN A 157 20.48 -17.21 -0.98
CA GLN A 157 21.45 -17.44 -2.05
C GLN A 157 22.90 -17.36 -1.55
N ALA A 158 23.11 -17.56 -0.25
CA ALA A 158 24.42 -17.52 0.42
C ALA A 158 25.17 -16.18 0.23
N GLN A 159 24.43 -15.08 0.09
CA GLN A 159 24.98 -13.73 0.08
C GLN A 159 24.53 -12.96 1.32
N GLU A 160 25.33 -12.00 1.75
CA GLU A 160 25.02 -11.09 2.86
C GLU A 160 25.43 -9.66 2.51
N ALA A 161 24.80 -8.69 3.14
CA ALA A 161 25.17 -7.29 3.00
C ALA A 161 25.02 -6.56 4.35
N GLU A 162 25.82 -5.53 4.56
CA GLU A 162 25.70 -4.69 5.74
C GLU A 162 24.39 -3.87 5.72
N ARG A 163 23.96 -3.45 6.90
CA ARG A 163 22.70 -2.71 7.08
C ARG A 163 22.59 -1.49 6.16
N GLU A 164 23.65 -0.71 6.02
CA GLU A 164 23.72 0.44 5.14
C GLU A 164 23.46 0.07 3.67
N THR A 165 24.07 -1.01 3.19
CA THR A 165 23.87 -1.54 1.84
C THR A 165 22.42 -2.00 1.62
N LEU A 166 21.83 -2.68 2.61
CA LEU A 166 20.45 -3.12 2.55
C LEU A 166 19.47 -1.95 2.53
N GLU A 167 19.72 -0.90 3.30
CA GLU A 167 18.91 0.32 3.32
C GLU A 167 19.02 1.07 1.99
N PHE A 168 20.23 1.15 1.42
CA PHE A 168 20.44 1.72 0.09
C PHE A 168 19.66 0.99 -1.02
N ILE A 169 19.67 -0.37 -1.00
CA ILE A 169 18.88 -1.17 -1.95
C ILE A 169 17.39 -0.93 -1.70
N ALA A 170 16.95 -0.97 -0.44
CA ALA A 170 15.57 -0.79 -0.05
C ALA A 170 14.99 0.55 -0.53
N GLU A 171 15.75 1.64 -0.43
CA GLU A 171 15.32 2.96 -0.94
C GLU A 171 15.08 2.99 -2.45
N ARG A 172 15.85 2.22 -3.23
CA ARG A 172 15.76 2.20 -4.69
C ARG A 172 14.65 1.30 -5.24
N VAL A 173 14.18 0.37 -4.42
CA VAL A 173 13.13 -0.59 -4.81
C VAL A 173 11.85 -0.41 -3.99
N GLU A 174 11.77 0.64 -3.19
CA GLU A 174 10.63 0.92 -2.31
C GLU A 174 9.31 0.91 -3.10
N GLY A 175 8.29 0.29 -2.53
CA GLY A 175 6.98 0.13 -3.17
C GLY A 175 6.96 -0.90 -4.31
N ASN A 176 8.10 -1.51 -4.69
CA ASN A 176 8.18 -2.47 -5.78
C ASN A 176 8.92 -3.75 -5.36
N LEU A 177 8.23 -4.62 -4.62
CA LEU A 177 8.85 -5.84 -4.09
C LEU A 177 9.29 -6.81 -5.19
N LEU A 178 8.62 -6.80 -6.35
CA LEU A 178 9.05 -7.59 -7.50
C LEU A 178 10.40 -7.10 -8.04
N ALA A 179 10.58 -5.80 -8.17
CA ALA A 179 11.87 -5.23 -8.54
C ALA A 179 12.94 -5.54 -7.47
N ALA A 180 12.60 -5.41 -6.18
CA ALA A 180 13.48 -5.82 -5.08
C ALA A 180 13.97 -7.26 -5.24
N HIS A 181 13.07 -8.18 -5.58
CA HIS A 181 13.42 -9.57 -5.85
C HIS A 181 14.32 -9.73 -7.07
N GLN A 182 14.04 -9.01 -8.16
CA GLN A 182 14.85 -9.02 -9.36
C GLN A 182 16.27 -8.48 -9.11
N GLU A 183 16.38 -7.41 -8.31
CA GLU A 183 17.71 -6.89 -7.93
C GLU A 183 18.50 -7.89 -7.09
N VAL A 184 17.85 -8.57 -6.14
CA VAL A 184 18.49 -9.66 -5.38
C VAL A 184 18.95 -10.79 -6.30
N GLN A 185 18.13 -11.23 -7.24
CA GLN A 185 18.52 -12.25 -8.22
C GLN A 185 19.68 -11.79 -9.12
N LYS A 186 19.68 -10.54 -9.55
CA LYS A 186 20.76 -9.95 -10.33
C LYS A 186 22.08 -9.93 -9.56
N LEU A 187 22.05 -9.60 -8.27
CA LEU A 187 23.24 -9.67 -7.42
C LEU A 187 23.82 -11.08 -7.34
N ALA A 188 22.99 -12.13 -7.32
CA ALA A 188 23.46 -13.52 -7.38
C ALA A 188 24.15 -13.88 -8.70
N LEU A 189 23.72 -13.28 -9.81
CA LEU A 189 24.33 -13.50 -11.12
C LEU A 189 25.64 -12.74 -11.30
N LEU A 190 25.76 -11.55 -10.70
CA LEU A 190 26.92 -10.68 -10.85
C LEU A 190 28.05 -11.01 -9.86
N PHE A 191 27.72 -11.50 -8.68
CA PHE A 191 28.67 -11.69 -7.59
C PHE A 191 28.56 -13.09 -6.99
N PRO A 192 29.68 -13.70 -6.60
CA PRO A 192 29.67 -15.01 -5.94
C PRO A 192 28.99 -14.95 -4.57
N ALA A 193 28.77 -16.12 -3.96
CA ALA A 193 28.36 -16.21 -2.56
C ALA A 193 29.35 -15.47 -1.64
N GLY A 194 28.83 -14.83 -0.60
CA GLY A 194 29.60 -14.03 0.35
C GLY A 194 29.07 -12.62 0.52
N LYS A 195 29.93 -11.71 0.96
CA LYS A 195 29.56 -10.34 1.30
C LYS A 195 29.48 -9.45 0.06
N ILE A 196 28.34 -8.79 -0.13
CA ILE A 196 28.13 -7.75 -1.14
C ILE A 196 28.52 -6.40 -0.53
N SER A 197 29.50 -5.71 -1.15
CA SER A 197 29.90 -4.38 -0.72
C SER A 197 28.90 -3.31 -1.15
N PHE A 198 28.99 -2.14 -0.51
CA PHE A 198 28.15 -0.97 -0.88
C PHE A 198 28.40 -0.55 -2.36
N GLU A 199 29.66 -0.55 -2.80
CA GLU A 199 30.04 -0.18 -4.16
C GLU A 199 29.44 -1.15 -5.19
N GLN A 200 29.51 -2.45 -4.91
CA GLN A 200 28.90 -3.48 -5.76
C GLN A 200 27.39 -3.31 -5.87
N ALA A 201 26.72 -3.06 -4.75
CA ALA A 201 25.28 -2.80 -4.76
C ALA A 201 24.95 -1.51 -5.52
N ARG A 202 25.73 -0.44 -5.34
CA ARG A 202 25.54 0.84 -6.02
C ARG A 202 25.67 0.74 -7.53
N GLU A 203 26.62 -0.05 -8.04
CA GLU A 203 26.82 -0.26 -9.47
C GLU A 203 25.75 -1.17 -10.08
N ALA A 204 25.24 -2.12 -9.29
CA ALA A 204 24.33 -3.13 -9.80
C ALA A 204 22.85 -2.69 -9.72
N VAL A 205 22.44 -1.98 -8.65
CA VAL A 205 21.03 -1.72 -8.36
C VAL A 205 20.53 -0.47 -9.07
N VAL A 206 19.49 -0.64 -9.86
CA VAL A 206 18.81 0.45 -10.57
C VAL A 206 17.71 1.04 -9.67
N ASP A 207 17.50 2.34 -9.75
CA ASP A 207 16.39 2.99 -9.05
C ASP A 207 15.07 2.68 -9.77
N VAL A 208 14.27 1.86 -9.13
CA VAL A 208 12.95 1.39 -9.62
C VAL A 208 11.88 1.51 -8.53
N ALA A 209 12.12 2.37 -7.55
CA ALA A 209 11.13 2.66 -6.51
C ALA A 209 9.80 3.07 -7.14
N ARG A 210 8.70 2.58 -6.57
CA ARG A 210 7.34 2.98 -6.94
C ARG A 210 6.71 3.70 -5.77
N TYR A 211 6.23 4.87 -6.05
CA TYR A 211 5.63 5.74 -5.05
C TYR A 211 4.11 5.74 -5.19
N ASP A 212 3.43 5.58 -4.07
CA ASP A 212 1.98 5.63 -4.04
C ASP A 212 1.53 6.99 -3.51
N VAL A 213 0.74 7.69 -4.31
CA VAL A 213 0.14 8.98 -3.92
C VAL A 213 -0.64 8.86 -2.61
N PHE A 214 -1.25 7.71 -2.33
CA PHE A 214 -2.02 7.49 -1.11
C PHE A 214 -1.15 7.32 0.15
N ASN A 215 0.12 6.95 -0.01
CA ASN A 215 1.07 6.87 1.10
C ASN A 215 1.79 8.20 1.38
N LEU A 216 1.59 9.20 0.53
CA LEU A 216 2.21 10.51 0.68
C LEU A 216 1.84 11.19 2.00
N GLY A 217 0.63 10.95 2.52
CA GLY A 217 0.18 11.44 3.82
C GLY A 217 1.02 10.92 4.99
N GLU A 218 1.34 9.63 4.98
CA GLU A 218 2.20 9.02 6.02
C GLU A 218 3.61 9.62 6.00
N THR A 219 4.17 9.83 4.81
CA THR A 219 5.49 10.46 4.62
C THR A 219 5.51 11.92 5.13
N LEU A 220 4.41 12.67 4.92
CA LEU A 220 4.23 14.01 5.47
C LEU A 220 4.22 14.00 7.01
N LEU A 221 3.51 13.04 7.61
CA LEU A 221 3.44 12.87 9.06
C LEU A 221 4.80 12.52 9.67
N GLU A 222 5.56 11.65 9.05
CA GLU A 222 6.90 11.26 9.51
C GLU A 222 7.88 12.44 9.50
N GLY A 223 7.75 13.37 8.53
CA GLY A 223 8.58 14.55 8.39
C GLY A 223 9.99 14.25 7.89
N ASP A 224 10.19 13.10 7.28
CA ASP A 224 11.43 12.76 6.58
C ASP A 224 11.51 13.53 5.26
N VAL A 225 12.21 14.67 5.30
CA VAL A 225 12.35 15.62 4.18
C VAL A 225 12.96 14.96 2.94
N LEU A 226 13.97 14.12 3.13
CA LEU A 226 14.65 13.46 2.00
C LEU A 226 13.75 12.42 1.35
N HIS A 227 13.04 11.64 2.16
CA HIS A 227 12.09 10.67 1.65
C HIS A 227 10.91 11.35 0.95
N LEU A 228 10.37 12.42 1.53
CA LEU A 228 9.27 13.19 0.94
C LEU A 228 9.66 13.79 -0.42
N ALA A 229 10.87 14.36 -0.53
CA ALA A 229 11.37 14.90 -1.79
C ALA A 229 11.52 13.80 -2.86
N ARG A 230 12.08 12.64 -2.52
CA ARG A 230 12.19 11.49 -3.43
C ARG A 230 10.83 10.95 -3.84
N THR A 231 9.89 10.86 -2.91
CA THR A 231 8.51 10.42 -3.19
C THR A 231 7.85 11.33 -4.23
N LEU A 232 7.94 12.63 -4.07
CA LEU A 232 7.37 13.59 -5.03
C LEU A 232 8.09 13.56 -6.39
N ASP A 233 9.41 13.44 -6.40
CA ASP A 233 10.18 13.32 -7.65
C ASP A 233 9.87 12.00 -8.38
N GLY A 234 9.75 10.90 -7.65
CA GLY A 234 9.32 9.60 -8.17
C GLY A 234 7.92 9.65 -8.76
N LEU A 235 6.94 10.23 -8.04
CA LEU A 235 5.58 10.43 -8.56
C LEU A 235 5.57 11.28 -9.84
N ARG A 236 6.42 12.31 -9.91
CA ARG A 236 6.60 13.10 -11.14
C ARG A 236 7.15 12.23 -12.27
N GLY A 237 8.18 11.44 -11.99
CA GLY A 237 8.81 10.53 -12.96
C GLY A 237 7.88 9.44 -13.47
N GLU A 238 6.99 8.94 -12.63
CA GLU A 238 5.95 7.96 -12.98
C GLU A 238 4.74 8.57 -13.71
N GLY A 239 4.71 9.90 -13.89
CA GLY A 239 3.62 10.60 -14.57
C GLY A 239 2.35 10.72 -13.74
N ALA A 240 2.44 10.69 -12.42
CA ALA A 240 1.30 10.91 -11.54
C ALA A 240 0.65 12.27 -11.85
N ALA A 241 -0.69 12.31 -11.87
CA ALA A 241 -1.42 13.53 -12.16
C ALA A 241 -1.29 14.54 -11.01
N PRO A 242 -0.76 15.77 -11.24
CA PRO A 242 -0.58 16.78 -10.20
C PRO A 242 -1.84 17.08 -9.36
N PRO A 243 -3.08 17.10 -9.94
CA PRO A 243 -4.28 17.26 -9.15
C PRO A 243 -4.48 16.17 -8.07
N LEU A 244 -4.10 14.93 -8.37
CA LEU A 244 -4.22 13.80 -7.44
C LEU A 244 -3.21 13.94 -6.30
N VAL A 245 -1.98 14.31 -6.60
CA VAL A 245 -0.91 14.55 -5.61
C VAL A 245 -1.30 15.72 -4.69
N LEU A 246 -1.78 16.82 -5.25
CA LEU A 246 -2.27 17.96 -4.47
C LEU A 246 -3.44 17.58 -3.57
N TRP A 247 -4.37 16.76 -4.08
CA TRP A 247 -5.49 16.28 -3.29
C TRP A 247 -5.02 15.47 -2.09
N ALA A 248 -4.08 14.53 -2.27
CA ALA A 248 -3.56 13.70 -1.20
C ALA A 248 -2.86 14.53 -0.10
N ILE A 249 -1.99 15.46 -0.49
CA ILE A 249 -1.33 16.39 0.44
C ILE A 249 -2.37 17.24 1.20
N ALA A 250 -3.30 17.84 0.50
CA ALA A 250 -4.29 18.72 1.10
C ALA A 250 -5.28 17.96 2.01
N GLU A 251 -5.62 16.71 1.68
CA GLU A 251 -6.51 15.90 2.52
C GLU A 251 -5.81 15.49 3.81
N GLU A 252 -4.53 15.13 3.76
CA GLU A 252 -3.76 14.84 4.97
C GLU A 252 -3.63 16.07 5.88
N ILE A 253 -3.33 17.24 5.31
CA ILE A 253 -3.29 18.51 6.06
C ILE A 253 -4.64 18.79 6.75
N ARG A 254 -5.77 18.59 6.06
CA ARG A 254 -7.12 18.73 6.63
C ARG A 254 -7.37 17.72 7.73
N THR A 255 -6.90 16.48 7.55
CA THR A 255 -7.05 15.41 8.55
C THR A 255 -6.30 15.76 9.82
N ILE A 256 -5.06 16.26 9.73
CA ILE A 256 -4.30 16.77 10.87
C ILE A 256 -5.06 17.92 11.58
N GLY A 257 -5.63 18.86 10.82
CA GLY A 257 -6.45 19.92 11.36
C GLY A 257 -7.64 19.39 12.18
N ARG A 258 -8.40 18.44 11.62
CA ARG A 258 -9.52 17.79 12.34
C ARG A 258 -9.07 17.04 13.59
N VAL A 259 -7.89 16.42 13.55
CA VAL A 259 -7.32 15.74 14.73
C VAL A 259 -6.95 16.75 15.82
N LEU A 260 -6.30 17.86 15.47
CA LEU A 260 -5.98 18.92 16.43
C LEU A 260 -7.23 19.51 17.07
N ASP A 261 -8.27 19.80 16.28
CA ASP A 261 -9.55 20.28 16.78
C ASP A 261 -10.22 19.29 17.73
N GLY A 262 -10.15 18.01 17.42
CA GLY A 262 -10.71 16.97 18.28
C GLY A 262 -9.92 16.75 19.56
N LEU A 263 -8.59 16.90 19.52
CA LEU A 263 -7.74 16.85 20.73
C LEU A 263 -8.04 18.01 21.68
N ASP A 264 -8.18 19.22 21.13
CA ASP A 264 -8.53 20.40 21.94
C ASP A 264 -9.94 20.33 22.51
N ALA A 265 -10.86 19.64 21.81
CA ALA A 265 -12.21 19.35 22.32
C ALA A 265 -12.26 18.19 23.32
N GLY A 266 -11.12 17.60 23.69
CA GLY A 266 -11.03 16.50 24.66
C GLY A 266 -11.67 15.20 24.18
N ARG A 267 -11.75 14.95 22.86
CA ARG A 267 -12.36 13.73 22.32
C ARG A 267 -11.51 12.49 22.61
N THR A 268 -12.21 11.37 22.88
CA THR A 268 -11.52 10.08 23.07
C THR A 268 -10.95 9.56 21.73
N PRO A 269 -9.86 8.76 21.74
CA PRO A 269 -9.25 8.24 20.51
C PRO A 269 -10.24 7.61 19.52
N PRO A 270 -11.20 6.75 19.93
CA PRO A 270 -12.15 6.17 18.96
C PRO A 270 -13.10 7.20 18.32
N GLN A 271 -13.48 8.26 19.08
CA GLN A 271 -14.29 9.36 18.55
C GLN A 271 -13.45 10.21 17.60
N LEU A 272 -12.22 10.53 18.01
CA LEU A 272 -11.27 11.33 17.24
C LEU A 272 -11.01 10.73 15.85
N TRP A 273 -10.68 9.43 15.79
CA TRP A 273 -10.38 8.75 14.52
C TRP A 273 -11.58 8.69 13.58
N ARG A 274 -12.78 8.49 14.14
CA ARG A 274 -14.02 8.49 13.35
C ARG A 274 -14.31 9.85 12.75
N ASP A 275 -14.25 10.88 13.57
CA ASP A 275 -14.60 12.24 13.18
C ASP A 275 -13.58 12.83 12.21
N ALA A 276 -12.30 12.54 12.44
CA ALA A 276 -11.19 12.94 11.54
C ALA A 276 -11.08 12.05 10.30
N ARG A 277 -11.83 10.93 10.21
CA ARG A 277 -11.78 9.95 9.13
C ARG A 277 -10.41 9.28 8.97
N VAL A 278 -9.73 9.02 10.10
CA VAL A 278 -8.46 8.31 10.12
C VAL A 278 -8.72 6.82 10.19
N TRP A 279 -8.43 6.10 9.12
CA TRP A 279 -8.69 4.68 8.97
C TRP A 279 -7.38 3.90 8.92
N GLY A 280 -7.39 2.68 9.48
CA GLY A 280 -6.22 1.80 9.54
C GLY A 280 -5.34 2.06 10.77
N ASN A 281 -4.93 0.95 11.42
CA ASN A 281 -4.17 1.01 12.69
C ASN A 281 -2.81 1.71 12.51
N ALA A 282 -2.12 1.48 11.39
CA ALA A 282 -0.81 2.10 11.12
C ALA A 282 -0.93 3.63 11.02
N HIS A 283 -1.88 4.13 10.23
CA HIS A 283 -2.12 5.57 10.07
C HIS A 283 -2.57 6.23 11.39
N GLN A 284 -3.43 5.55 12.17
CA GLN A 284 -3.84 6.04 13.50
C GLN A 284 -2.66 6.16 14.45
N GLN A 285 -1.73 5.20 14.44
CA GLN A 285 -0.51 5.24 15.25
C GLN A 285 0.42 6.39 14.84
N LEU A 286 0.66 6.57 13.53
CA LEU A 286 1.44 7.68 13.00
C LEU A 286 0.80 9.03 13.37
N MET A 287 -0.52 9.16 13.19
CA MET A 287 -1.25 10.35 13.54
C MET A 287 -1.16 10.66 15.05
N GLN A 288 -1.26 9.66 15.90
CA GLN A 288 -1.11 9.80 17.35
C GLN A 288 0.30 10.25 17.75
N GLN A 289 1.32 9.73 17.08
CA GLN A 289 2.72 10.05 17.36
C GLN A 289 3.12 11.45 16.89
N HIS A 290 2.63 11.85 15.72
CA HIS A 290 3.16 12.99 15.00
C HIS A 290 2.22 14.21 14.92
N SER A 291 0.90 14.09 15.13
CA SER A 291 -0.04 15.20 14.95
C SER A 291 0.28 16.40 15.86
N ARG A 292 0.73 16.15 17.08
CA ARG A 292 1.03 17.22 18.08
C ARG A 292 2.21 18.13 17.72
N ARG A 293 3.02 17.77 16.72
CA ARG A 293 4.09 18.65 16.24
C ARG A 293 3.59 19.76 15.34
N PHE A 294 2.35 19.69 14.88
CA PHE A 294 1.72 20.68 14.03
C PHE A 294 0.88 21.64 14.85
N THR A 295 0.79 22.90 14.40
CA THR A 295 -0.08 23.91 14.96
C THR A 295 -1.21 24.25 14.00
N ARG A 296 -2.31 24.84 14.52
CA ARG A 296 -3.42 25.31 13.69
C ARG A 296 -2.99 26.33 12.64
N ASP A 297 -2.10 27.28 13.03
CA ASP A 297 -1.59 28.29 12.12
C ASP A 297 -0.80 27.67 10.95
N GLN A 298 -0.06 26.57 11.21
CA GLN A 298 0.63 25.82 10.18
C GLN A 298 -0.34 25.11 9.23
N VAL A 299 -1.40 24.49 9.77
CA VAL A 299 -2.46 23.85 8.97
C VAL A 299 -3.13 24.89 8.08
N GLU A 300 -3.53 26.04 8.63
CA GLU A 300 -4.17 27.13 7.87
C GLU A 300 -3.24 27.68 6.78
N ALA A 301 -1.98 27.97 7.11
CA ALA A 301 -1.00 28.44 6.15
C ALA A 301 -0.77 27.41 5.01
N ALA A 302 -0.71 26.13 5.35
CA ALA A 302 -0.55 25.06 4.36
C ALA A 302 -1.78 24.91 3.46
N LEU A 303 -3.00 25.04 3.99
CA LEU A 303 -4.23 25.02 3.19
C LEU A 303 -4.32 26.23 2.25
N LEU A 304 -3.88 27.41 2.69
CA LEU A 304 -3.77 28.60 1.81
C LEU A 304 -2.74 28.37 0.71
N HIS A 305 -1.60 27.73 1.03
CA HIS A 305 -0.61 27.36 0.03
C HIS A 305 -1.17 26.30 -0.95
N ALA A 306 -1.88 25.29 -0.46
CA ALA A 306 -2.57 24.30 -1.29
C ALA A 306 -3.58 24.95 -2.26
N ALA A 307 -4.32 25.96 -1.81
CA ALA A 307 -5.25 26.72 -2.67
C ALA A 307 -4.51 27.52 -3.77
N ARG A 308 -3.27 27.96 -3.52
CA ARG A 308 -2.41 28.55 -4.55
C ARG A 308 -1.95 27.49 -5.55
N ALA A 309 -1.47 26.33 -5.06
CA ALA A 309 -1.08 25.22 -5.91
C ALA A 309 -2.25 24.73 -6.79
N ASP A 310 -3.48 24.70 -6.27
CA ASP A 310 -4.69 24.36 -7.05
C ASP A 310 -4.93 25.32 -8.21
N ARG A 311 -4.75 26.62 -7.99
CA ARG A 311 -4.86 27.60 -9.08
C ARG A 311 -3.77 27.42 -10.14
N MET A 312 -2.57 26.99 -9.75
CA MET A 312 -1.47 26.70 -10.67
C MET A 312 -1.75 25.41 -11.47
N VAL A 313 -2.24 24.35 -10.80
CA VAL A 313 -2.70 23.11 -11.46
C VAL A 313 -3.78 23.38 -12.51
N LYS A 314 -4.68 24.33 -12.22
CA LYS A 314 -5.77 24.76 -13.15
C LYS A 314 -5.32 25.76 -14.21
N GLY A 315 -4.03 26.12 -14.26
CA GLY A 315 -3.48 27.07 -15.24
C GLY A 315 -3.85 28.53 -14.99
N LEU A 316 -4.44 28.85 -13.84
CA LEU A 316 -4.82 30.23 -13.47
C LEU A 316 -3.64 31.07 -13.00
N ILE A 317 -2.55 30.44 -12.58
CA ILE A 317 -1.29 31.07 -12.14
C ILE A 317 -0.15 30.37 -12.87
N ARG A 318 0.83 31.12 -13.34
CA ARG A 318 2.04 30.57 -13.97
C ARG A 318 3.02 30.05 -12.92
N GLY A 319 3.68 28.93 -13.20
CA GLY A 319 4.72 28.33 -12.36
C GLY A 319 4.90 26.84 -12.67
N ASP A 320 5.90 26.24 -12.04
CA ASP A 320 6.08 24.78 -12.04
C ASP A 320 5.23 24.17 -10.92
N VAL A 321 4.25 23.36 -11.32
CA VAL A 321 3.31 22.72 -10.39
C VAL A 321 4.03 21.77 -9.43
N TRP A 322 5.02 21.03 -9.90
CA TRP A 322 5.73 20.06 -9.08
C TRP A 322 6.65 20.73 -8.06
N ASP A 323 7.27 21.85 -8.44
CA ASP A 323 8.05 22.67 -7.50
C ASP A 323 7.14 23.26 -6.41
N GLU A 324 5.95 23.74 -6.76
CA GLU A 324 4.97 24.26 -5.80
C GLU A 324 4.46 23.16 -4.85
N LEU A 325 4.20 21.94 -5.37
CA LEU A 325 3.82 20.78 -4.55
C LEU A 325 4.94 20.38 -3.58
N LEU A 326 6.18 20.36 -4.05
CA LEU A 326 7.34 20.08 -3.21
C LEU A 326 7.48 21.13 -2.11
N GLN A 327 7.38 22.41 -2.45
CA GLN A 327 7.46 23.49 -1.45
C GLN A 327 6.33 23.41 -0.41
N LEU A 328 5.10 23.09 -0.83
CA LEU A 328 3.97 22.89 0.05
C LEU A 328 4.26 21.75 1.05
N ALA A 329 4.65 20.60 0.52
CA ALA A 329 4.90 19.40 1.30
C ALA A 329 6.07 19.58 2.29
N LEU A 330 7.20 20.14 1.84
CA LEU A 330 8.38 20.38 2.67
C LEU A 330 8.11 21.39 3.79
N ARG A 331 7.48 22.53 3.47
CA ARG A 331 7.14 23.55 4.47
C ARG A 331 6.23 23.00 5.55
N PHE A 332 5.27 22.16 5.17
CA PHE A 332 4.37 21.54 6.12
C PHE A 332 5.08 20.48 6.96
N ALA A 333 5.81 19.56 6.31
CA ALA A 333 6.51 18.46 6.99
C ALA A 333 7.57 18.94 8.00
N VAL A 334 8.31 20.01 7.69
CA VAL A 334 9.33 20.57 8.60
C VAL A 334 8.71 21.36 9.75
N GLY A 335 7.45 21.78 9.63
CA GLY A 335 6.83 22.64 10.64
C GLY A 335 7.52 23.98 10.75
N ALA A 336 7.86 24.62 9.61
CA ALA A 336 8.53 25.91 9.61
C ALA A 336 7.74 26.94 10.44
N PRO A 337 8.38 27.67 11.38
CA PRO A 337 7.68 28.67 12.15
C PRO A 337 7.05 29.68 11.19
N VAL A 338 5.74 29.82 11.26
CA VAL A 338 5.03 30.88 10.55
C VAL A 338 5.63 32.19 11.05
N LYS A 339 6.38 32.92 10.18
CA LYS A 339 6.73 34.30 10.50
C LYS A 339 5.41 35.00 10.77
N PRO A 340 5.23 35.59 11.98
CA PRO A 340 3.98 36.27 12.28
C PRO A 340 3.72 37.26 11.15
N SER A 341 2.55 37.10 10.50
CA SER A 341 2.07 38.05 9.50
C SER A 341 2.34 39.44 10.04
N GLN A 342 3.14 40.25 9.34
CA GLN A 342 3.34 41.63 9.70
C GLN A 342 1.96 42.20 9.94
N LYS A 343 1.68 42.59 11.19
CA LYS A 343 0.45 43.28 11.57
C LYS A 343 0.21 44.33 10.49
N ARG A 344 -0.94 44.28 9.84
CA ARG A 344 -1.37 45.29 8.87
C ARG A 344 -0.91 46.65 9.40
N GLY A 345 0.14 47.17 8.79
CA GLY A 345 0.64 48.46 9.13
C GLY A 345 -0.53 49.43 9.06
N ARG A 346 -0.76 50.16 10.13
CA ARG A 346 -1.71 51.28 10.12
C ARG A 346 -1.41 52.08 8.86
N MET A 347 -2.37 52.10 7.95
CA MET A 347 -2.32 52.95 6.78
C MET A 347 -1.87 54.35 7.16
N PRO A 348 -0.82 54.90 6.58
CA PRO A 348 -0.35 56.25 6.91
C PRO A 348 -1.52 57.21 6.83
N ALA A 349 -1.61 58.13 7.78
CA ALA A 349 -2.69 59.14 7.87
C ALA A 349 -2.87 60.01 6.61
N ALA A 350 -1.83 60.07 5.75
CA ALA A 350 -1.83 60.80 4.48
C ALA A 350 -2.78 60.27 3.40
N LEU A 351 -3.23 59.01 3.49
CA LEU A 351 -4.19 58.41 2.51
C LEU A 351 -5.66 58.45 2.95
N ARG A 352 -5.96 58.95 4.17
CA ARG A 352 -7.33 59.15 4.62
C ARG A 352 -8.03 60.40 4.07
N GLY A 353 -7.29 61.28 3.41
CA GLY A 353 -7.81 62.53 2.82
C GLY A 353 -8.30 62.40 1.37
N ALA A 354 -7.91 61.34 0.67
CA ALA A 354 -8.26 61.18 -0.76
C ALA A 354 -9.64 60.60 -1.02
N GLU A 355 -10.22 59.87 -0.07
CA GLU A 355 -11.57 59.26 -0.25
C GLU A 355 -12.74 60.22 0.07
N ARG A 356 -12.49 61.36 0.74
CA ARG A 356 -13.53 62.39 1.03
C ARG A 356 -13.84 63.30 -0.15
N ASN A 357 -12.94 63.38 -1.18
CA ASN A 357 -13.17 64.29 -2.33
C ASN A 357 -13.77 63.62 -3.57
N GLN A 358 -14.06 62.30 -3.54
CA GLN A 358 -14.72 61.63 -4.65
C GLN A 358 -16.23 61.40 -4.46
N GLN A 359 -16.81 61.75 -3.29
CA GLN A 359 -18.26 61.68 -3.05
C GLN A 359 -19.00 63.04 -3.22
N ALA A 360 -18.31 64.07 -3.73
CA ALA A 360 -18.90 65.38 -3.94
C ALA A 360 -19.08 65.79 -5.44
N LEU A 361 -18.86 64.81 -6.36
CA LEU A 361 -19.08 65.01 -7.81
C LEU A 361 -19.71 63.78 -8.41
N PHE A 362 -20.94 63.48 -7.97
CA PHE A 362 -21.98 62.82 -8.78
C PHE A 362 -23.32 62.91 -8.04
#